data_b1cb2556543118a3d3dab631bb904d3c
#
_entry.id   b1cb2556543118a3d3dab631bb904d3c
#
_cell.length_a   1.000
_cell.length_b   1.000
_cell.length_c   1.000
_cell.angle_alpha   90.00
_cell.angle_beta   90.00
_cell.angle_gamma   90.00
#
_symmetry.space_group_name_H-M   'P 1'
#
loop_
_entity.id
_entity.type
_entity.pdbx_description
1 polymer ?
#
loop_
_entity_poly.entity_id
_entity_poly.type
_entity_poly.pdbx_seq_one_letter_code
_entity_poly.pdbx_strand_id
1 'polypeptide(L)'
;MNETDARVTDEERALKDARLLKVVLALALLCGFALSRRLWYSTPGRLYPSVPFFDFLPTVAPSVTYVWFGALVVLLVLVASRARPRAYAAAFVALACAYVLFDESRLQPWFYQYLFMMLALAAHSWRDKDAREPLRACALMVACVYFWSGTQKLNPHFFTEVVPSLAAPYLSRLPASLARLTTTLGALIPLTEICAGLMLLTRRWRRAGVLLALITHAFVLLLFVPFRRNNVIWPWNVASAAFVLILFRRGAGGARDFLPRKALSLQTLALVLFGLMPALSFFGLWGQYLSSALYSGNVARAQFTVSEQVAGRLPPRVRSKLMPADEGFRLDINHWSYAELNVPAYPSEKVYARAAAALCRLAESPSDVRLEVNTPPRFFGGSAHTTTLDCDALKVSR
;
A
#
# COMPACT_ATOMS: atom_id res chain seq x y z
N MET A 1 -20.29 19.18 -36.49
CA MET A 1 -20.66 18.62 -35.18
C MET A 1 -20.80 19.82 -34.27
N ASN A 2 -22.02 20.10 -33.81
CA ASN A 2 -22.31 21.28 -33.01
C ASN A 2 -21.61 21.16 -31.63
N GLU A 3 -21.24 22.28 -31.01
CA GLU A 3 -20.56 22.32 -29.71
C GLU A 3 -21.36 21.60 -28.60
N THR A 4 -22.68 21.64 -28.70
CA THR A 4 -23.62 20.90 -27.84
C THR A 4 -23.51 19.40 -28.00
N ASP A 5 -23.40 18.88 -29.25
CA ASP A 5 -23.24 17.45 -29.50
C ASP A 5 -21.90 16.91 -29.03
N ALA A 6 -20.83 17.72 -29.13
CA ALA A 6 -19.51 17.37 -28.61
C ALA A 6 -19.50 17.30 -27.06
N ARG A 7 -20.20 18.20 -26.38
CA ARG A 7 -20.34 18.19 -24.91
C ARG A 7 -21.13 16.98 -24.42
N VAL A 8 -22.25 16.66 -25.04
CA VAL A 8 -23.07 15.49 -24.68
C VAL A 8 -22.27 14.20 -24.83
N THR A 9 -21.52 14.05 -25.92
CA THR A 9 -20.69 12.86 -26.16
C THR A 9 -19.54 12.74 -25.13
N ASP A 10 -18.98 13.84 -24.66
CA ASP A 10 -17.90 13.82 -23.65
C ASP A 10 -18.42 13.52 -22.23
N GLU A 11 -19.63 13.96 -21.88
CA GLU A 11 -20.29 13.62 -20.62
C GLU A 11 -20.67 12.13 -20.56
N GLU A 12 -21.22 11.60 -21.62
CA GLU A 12 -21.55 10.16 -21.72
C GLU A 12 -20.31 9.27 -21.60
N ARG A 13 -19.19 9.71 -22.22
CA ARG A 13 -17.90 9.01 -22.10
C ARG A 13 -17.37 9.06 -20.68
N ALA A 14 -17.40 10.22 -20.02
CA ALA A 14 -16.96 10.36 -18.64
C ALA A 14 -17.78 9.45 -17.69
N LEU A 15 -19.09 9.37 -17.91
CA LEU A 15 -19.96 8.49 -17.14
C LEU A 15 -19.64 7.01 -17.39
N LYS A 16 -19.32 6.61 -18.63
CA LYS A 16 -18.89 5.25 -18.97
C LYS A 16 -17.55 4.91 -18.31
N ASP A 17 -16.58 5.81 -18.37
CA ASP A 17 -15.26 5.62 -17.75
C ASP A 17 -15.37 5.54 -16.22
N ALA A 18 -16.23 6.35 -15.59
CA ALA A 18 -16.50 6.27 -14.15
C ALA A 18 -17.18 4.93 -13.76
N ARG A 19 -18.11 4.43 -14.56
CA ARG A 19 -18.71 3.10 -14.34
C ARG A 19 -17.69 1.97 -14.48
N LEU A 20 -16.81 2.04 -15.48
CA LEU A 20 -15.75 1.06 -15.66
C LEU A 20 -14.73 1.12 -14.49
N LEU A 21 -14.29 2.33 -14.11
CA LEU A 21 -13.40 2.54 -12.97
C LEU A 21 -13.98 1.94 -11.69
N LYS A 22 -15.26 2.18 -11.42
CA LYS A 22 -15.99 1.62 -10.28
C LYS A 22 -15.92 0.09 -10.24
N VAL A 23 -16.17 -0.57 -11.37
CA VAL A 23 -16.16 -2.04 -11.45
C VAL A 23 -14.73 -2.57 -11.25
N VAL A 24 -13.75 -2.00 -11.94
CA VAL A 24 -12.34 -2.40 -11.79
C VAL A 24 -11.88 -2.22 -10.34
N LEU A 25 -12.23 -1.10 -9.71
CA LEU A 25 -11.87 -0.80 -8.33
C LEU A 25 -12.51 -1.78 -7.35
N ALA A 26 -13.80 -2.10 -7.52
CA ALA A 26 -14.48 -3.07 -6.67
C ALA A 26 -13.90 -4.49 -6.82
N LEU A 27 -13.59 -4.92 -8.04
CA LEU A 27 -12.95 -6.21 -8.29
C LEU A 27 -11.53 -6.26 -7.73
N ALA A 28 -10.75 -5.19 -7.85
CA ALA A 28 -9.41 -5.10 -7.30
C ALA A 28 -9.41 -5.17 -5.76
N LEU A 29 -10.38 -4.50 -5.10
CA LEU A 29 -10.60 -4.62 -3.65
C LEU A 29 -10.98 -6.04 -3.25
N LEU A 30 -11.91 -6.68 -3.97
CA LEU A 30 -12.30 -8.07 -3.70
C LEU A 30 -11.13 -9.04 -3.85
N CYS A 31 -10.31 -8.88 -4.88
CA CYS A 31 -9.09 -9.68 -5.06
C CYS A 31 -8.07 -9.44 -3.91
N GLY A 32 -7.85 -8.18 -3.55
CA GLY A 32 -6.99 -7.82 -2.42
C GLY A 32 -7.48 -8.43 -1.11
N PHE A 33 -8.78 -8.35 -0.83
CA PHE A 33 -9.43 -8.94 0.34
C PHE A 33 -9.31 -10.47 0.35
N ALA A 34 -9.54 -11.13 -0.77
CA ALA A 34 -9.43 -12.59 -0.88
C ALA A 34 -8.00 -13.08 -0.59
N LEU A 35 -7.00 -12.40 -1.16
CA LEU A 35 -5.59 -12.74 -0.99
C LEU A 35 -5.07 -12.42 0.41
N SER A 36 -5.50 -11.31 1.01
CA SER A 36 -5.11 -10.89 2.37
C SER A 36 -6.18 -11.15 3.43
N ARG A 37 -7.06 -12.13 3.23
CA ARG A 37 -8.24 -12.37 4.09
C ARG A 37 -7.92 -12.41 5.59
N ARG A 38 -6.77 -12.98 5.98
CA ARG A 38 -6.33 -13.07 7.37
C ARG A 38 -5.96 -11.74 8.01
N LEU A 39 -5.75 -10.70 7.23
CA LEU A 39 -5.60 -9.32 7.71
C LEU A 39 -6.95 -8.78 8.19
N TRP A 40 -8.05 -9.20 7.54
CA TRP A 40 -9.39 -8.63 7.74
C TRP A 40 -10.20 -9.32 8.81
N TYR A 41 -9.92 -10.57 9.11
CA TYR A 41 -10.57 -11.27 10.21
C TYR A 41 -9.56 -12.08 11.03
N SER A 42 -9.84 -12.20 12.33
CA SER A 42 -9.00 -12.95 13.25
C SER A 42 -9.24 -14.44 13.11
N THR A 43 -8.16 -15.23 12.96
CA THR A 43 -8.22 -16.69 12.91
C THR A 43 -7.67 -17.27 14.21
N PRO A 44 -8.20 -18.42 14.69
CA PRO A 44 -7.61 -19.12 15.82
C PRO A 44 -6.13 -19.43 15.58
N GLY A 45 -5.30 -19.24 16.59
CA GLY A 45 -3.85 -19.48 16.52
C GLY A 45 -3.03 -18.43 15.78
N ARG A 46 -3.62 -17.31 15.37
CA ARG A 46 -2.88 -16.15 14.88
C ARG A 46 -2.13 -15.48 16.05
N LEU A 47 -0.81 -15.40 15.93
CA LEU A 47 0.06 -14.75 16.91
C LEU A 47 0.27 -13.26 16.58
N TYR A 48 0.28 -12.89 15.28
CA TYR A 48 0.46 -11.51 14.84
C TYR A 48 -0.66 -10.63 15.40
N PRO A 49 -0.34 -9.57 16.16
CA PRO A 49 -1.34 -8.76 16.85
C PRO A 49 -2.16 -7.89 15.89
N SER A 50 -3.40 -7.59 16.27
CA SER A 50 -4.13 -6.44 15.76
C SER A 50 -3.71 -5.20 16.54
N VAL A 51 -3.46 -4.09 15.85
CA VAL A 51 -2.91 -2.86 16.44
C VAL A 51 -3.87 -1.70 16.18
N PRO A 52 -4.73 -1.34 17.15
CA PRO A 52 -5.68 -0.25 16.97
C PRO A 52 -4.95 1.11 16.90
N PHE A 53 -5.53 2.07 16.17
CA PHE A 53 -5.00 3.44 16.09
C PHE A 53 -4.96 4.13 17.45
N PHE A 54 -5.99 3.93 18.25
CA PHE A 54 -6.13 4.52 19.59
C PHE A 54 -6.12 3.41 20.64
N ASP A 55 -5.36 3.58 21.71
CA ASP A 55 -5.20 2.56 22.75
C ASP A 55 -6.46 2.33 23.56
N PHE A 56 -7.39 3.31 23.59
CA PHE A 56 -8.69 3.15 24.21
C PHE A 56 -9.69 2.27 23.44
N LEU A 57 -9.38 1.93 22.18
CA LEU A 57 -10.27 1.07 21.38
C LEU A 57 -10.20 -0.37 21.89
N PRO A 58 -11.36 -1.02 22.08
CA PRO A 58 -11.42 -2.38 22.57
C PRO A 58 -10.89 -3.38 21.54
N THR A 59 -10.45 -4.52 22.01
CA THR A 59 -10.17 -5.67 21.14
C THR A 59 -11.47 -6.20 20.56
N VAL A 60 -11.50 -6.38 19.23
CA VAL A 60 -12.70 -6.86 18.52
C VAL A 60 -12.77 -8.38 18.58
N ALA A 61 -13.93 -8.91 19.00
CA ALA A 61 -14.15 -10.35 19.03
C ALA A 61 -14.03 -10.96 17.61
N PRO A 62 -13.46 -12.18 17.47
CA PRO A 62 -13.31 -12.83 16.17
C PRO A 62 -14.60 -12.91 15.35
N SER A 63 -15.73 -13.24 15.98
CA SER A 63 -17.05 -13.30 15.34
C SER A 63 -17.44 -11.97 14.69
N VAL A 64 -17.21 -10.85 15.37
CA VAL A 64 -17.48 -9.50 14.85
C VAL A 64 -16.60 -9.20 13.66
N THR A 65 -15.31 -9.62 13.66
CA THR A 65 -14.43 -9.41 12.51
C THR A 65 -14.89 -10.16 11.27
N TYR A 66 -15.47 -11.36 11.40
CA TYR A 66 -16.05 -12.10 10.26
C TYR A 66 -17.28 -11.39 9.69
N VAL A 67 -18.20 -10.92 10.57
CA VAL A 67 -19.40 -10.16 10.13
C VAL A 67 -18.99 -8.87 9.42
N TRP A 68 -18.04 -8.13 9.99
CA TRP A 68 -17.55 -6.89 9.41
C TRP A 68 -16.91 -7.10 8.03
N PHE A 69 -16.04 -8.10 7.93
CA PHE A 69 -15.43 -8.47 6.66
C PHE A 69 -16.47 -8.91 5.63
N GLY A 70 -17.43 -9.74 6.02
CA GLY A 70 -18.55 -10.16 5.17
C GLY A 70 -19.37 -8.97 4.65
N ALA A 71 -19.66 -8.00 5.51
CA ALA A 71 -20.38 -6.78 5.13
C ALA A 71 -19.59 -5.96 4.09
N LEU A 72 -18.26 -5.79 4.26
CA LEU A 72 -17.41 -5.13 3.27
C LEU A 72 -17.44 -5.84 1.91
N VAL A 73 -17.35 -7.17 1.89
CA VAL A 73 -17.42 -7.96 0.66
C VAL A 73 -18.78 -7.81 -0.03
N VAL A 74 -19.88 -7.92 0.71
CA VAL A 74 -21.23 -7.73 0.17
C VAL A 74 -21.39 -6.33 -0.43
N LEU A 75 -20.95 -5.29 0.28
CA LEU A 75 -21.03 -3.92 -0.22
C LEU A 75 -20.23 -3.74 -1.51
N LEU A 76 -19.06 -4.34 -1.65
CA LEU A 76 -18.28 -4.29 -2.89
C LEU A 76 -18.98 -5.01 -4.06
N VAL A 77 -19.61 -6.16 -3.81
CA VAL A 77 -20.41 -6.86 -4.83
C VAL A 77 -21.60 -5.99 -5.26
N LEU A 78 -22.28 -5.33 -4.33
CA LEU A 78 -23.36 -4.40 -4.64
C LEU A 78 -22.88 -3.18 -5.41
N VAL A 79 -21.69 -2.62 -5.07
CA VAL A 79 -21.05 -1.53 -5.82
C VAL A 79 -20.76 -1.96 -7.25
N ALA A 80 -20.24 -3.17 -7.47
CA ALA A 80 -19.93 -3.67 -8.80
C ALA A 80 -21.17 -3.91 -9.66
N SER A 81 -22.26 -4.46 -9.08
CA SER A 81 -23.41 -5.00 -9.77
C SER A 81 -24.55 -4.00 -9.98
N ARG A 82 -24.69 -2.98 -9.13
CA ARG A 82 -25.87 -2.09 -9.16
C ARG A 82 -25.67 -0.84 -10.01
N ALA A 83 -26.75 -0.39 -10.64
CA ALA A 83 -26.76 0.81 -11.48
C ALA A 83 -26.57 2.11 -10.68
N ARG A 84 -26.99 2.14 -9.41
CA ARG A 84 -26.88 3.30 -8.50
C ARG A 84 -26.04 2.97 -7.27
N PRO A 85 -24.70 2.89 -7.43
CA PRO A 85 -23.82 2.35 -6.38
C PRO A 85 -23.44 3.35 -5.28
N ARG A 86 -23.86 4.63 -5.36
CA ARG A 86 -23.39 5.69 -4.45
C ARG A 86 -23.59 5.33 -2.98
N ALA A 87 -24.77 4.90 -2.61
CA ALA A 87 -25.08 4.54 -1.21
C ALA A 87 -24.22 3.36 -0.73
N TYR A 88 -24.05 2.33 -1.58
CA TYR A 88 -23.22 1.18 -1.24
C TYR A 88 -21.73 1.55 -1.18
N ALA A 89 -21.25 2.41 -2.07
CA ALA A 89 -19.88 2.91 -2.04
C ALA A 89 -19.63 3.79 -0.80
N ALA A 90 -20.56 4.67 -0.44
CA ALA A 90 -20.47 5.49 0.77
C ALA A 90 -20.52 4.61 2.05
N ALA A 91 -21.41 3.63 2.10
CA ALA A 91 -21.47 2.67 3.20
C ALA A 91 -20.19 1.84 3.31
N PHE A 92 -19.62 1.40 2.17
CA PHE A 92 -18.34 0.70 2.14
C PHE A 92 -17.22 1.57 2.71
N VAL A 93 -17.10 2.84 2.25
CA VAL A 93 -16.06 3.76 2.73
C VAL A 93 -16.20 4.01 4.23
N ALA A 94 -17.41 4.30 4.71
CA ALA A 94 -17.67 4.55 6.13
C ALA A 94 -17.31 3.32 6.99
N LEU A 95 -17.78 2.13 6.57
CA LEU A 95 -17.51 0.89 7.27
C LEU A 95 -16.02 0.52 7.25
N ALA A 96 -15.35 0.72 6.12
CA ALA A 96 -13.94 0.45 5.95
C ALA A 96 -13.06 1.40 6.78
N CYS A 97 -13.36 2.71 6.79
CA CYS A 97 -12.70 3.69 7.65
C CYS A 97 -12.82 3.32 9.14
N ALA A 98 -14.05 3.01 9.59
CA ALA A 98 -14.28 2.57 10.96
C ALA A 98 -13.49 1.29 11.29
N TYR A 99 -13.41 0.34 10.35
CA TYR A 99 -12.74 -0.94 10.57
C TYR A 99 -11.21 -0.82 10.63
N VAL A 100 -10.64 0.12 9.86
CA VAL A 100 -9.20 0.42 9.89
C VAL A 100 -8.76 0.94 11.26
N LEU A 101 -9.61 1.68 11.97
CA LEU A 101 -9.28 2.20 13.31
C LEU A 101 -8.92 1.11 14.32
N PHE A 102 -9.39 -0.12 14.13
CA PHE A 102 -9.10 -1.26 15.00
C PHE A 102 -7.85 -2.05 14.62
N ASP A 103 -7.19 -1.73 13.49
CA ASP A 103 -5.93 -2.37 13.11
C ASP A 103 -5.20 -1.56 12.03
N GLU A 104 -4.12 -0.87 12.41
CA GLU A 104 -3.25 -0.09 11.51
C GLU A 104 -2.69 -0.94 10.35
N SER A 105 -2.49 -2.24 10.57
CA SER A 105 -1.98 -3.15 9.54
C SER A 105 -2.85 -3.22 8.28
N ARG A 106 -4.13 -2.80 8.37
CA ARG A 106 -5.07 -2.71 7.26
C ARG A 106 -4.78 -1.54 6.31
N LEU A 107 -4.03 -0.52 6.75
CA LEU A 107 -3.62 0.61 5.91
C LEU A 107 -2.50 0.24 4.92
N GLN A 108 -2.69 -0.83 4.18
CA GLN A 108 -1.81 -1.18 3.09
C GLN A 108 -1.89 -0.13 1.96
N PRO A 109 -0.79 0.16 1.22
CA PRO A 109 -0.78 1.21 0.19
C PRO A 109 -1.87 1.06 -0.88
N TRP A 110 -2.12 -0.18 -1.33
CA TRP A 110 -3.19 -0.47 -2.29
C TRP A 110 -4.58 -0.18 -1.73
N PHE A 111 -4.81 -0.51 -0.46
CA PHE A 111 -6.11 -0.29 0.19
C PHE A 111 -6.36 1.19 0.43
N TYR A 112 -5.35 1.95 0.89
CA TYR A 112 -5.42 3.39 1.05
C TYR A 112 -5.79 4.09 -0.26
N GLN A 113 -5.08 3.79 -1.35
CA GLN A 113 -5.38 4.33 -2.67
C GLN A 113 -6.82 4.01 -3.10
N TYR A 114 -7.25 2.76 -2.99
CA TYR A 114 -8.57 2.31 -3.42
C TYR A 114 -9.70 2.91 -2.59
N LEU A 115 -9.50 3.06 -1.29
CA LEU A 115 -10.46 3.66 -0.38
C LEU A 115 -10.78 5.11 -0.79
N PHE A 116 -9.76 5.91 -1.09
CA PHE A 116 -9.96 7.30 -1.51
C PHE A 116 -10.50 7.43 -2.95
N MET A 117 -10.12 6.53 -3.86
CA MET A 117 -10.74 6.47 -5.18
C MET A 117 -12.24 6.08 -5.07
N MET A 118 -12.58 5.15 -4.18
CA MET A 118 -13.98 4.78 -3.90
C MET A 118 -14.75 5.93 -3.27
N LEU A 119 -14.14 6.69 -2.35
CA LEU A 119 -14.71 7.92 -1.77
C LEU A 119 -15.01 8.95 -2.85
N ALA A 120 -14.09 9.18 -3.79
CA ALA A 120 -14.31 10.11 -4.91
C ALA A 120 -15.52 9.69 -5.76
N LEU A 121 -15.65 8.38 -6.05
CA LEU A 121 -16.80 7.85 -6.78
C LEU A 121 -18.11 7.88 -5.97
N ALA A 122 -18.05 7.69 -4.65
CA ALA A 122 -19.20 7.77 -3.75
C ALA A 122 -19.75 9.20 -3.60
N ALA A 123 -18.86 10.18 -3.59
CA ALA A 123 -19.23 11.59 -3.47
C ALA A 123 -19.94 12.14 -4.73
N HIS A 124 -19.74 11.49 -5.90
CA HIS A 124 -20.38 11.91 -7.15
C HIS A 124 -21.85 11.52 -7.19
N SER A 125 -22.71 12.48 -7.56
CA SER A 125 -24.13 12.21 -7.83
C SER A 125 -24.28 11.57 -9.22
N TRP A 126 -24.63 10.27 -9.26
CA TRP A 126 -24.88 9.57 -10.54
C TRP A 126 -26.15 10.06 -11.28
N ARG A 127 -26.88 11.00 -10.70
CA ARG A 127 -27.96 11.74 -11.37
C ARG A 127 -27.38 12.89 -12.22
N ASP A 128 -26.24 13.46 -11.79
CA ASP A 128 -25.52 14.44 -12.58
C ASP A 128 -24.79 13.72 -13.70
N LYS A 129 -24.96 14.19 -14.91
CA LYS A 129 -24.34 13.58 -16.09
C LYS A 129 -22.82 13.79 -16.14
N ASP A 130 -22.28 14.74 -15.37
CA ASP A 130 -20.86 15.06 -15.39
C ASP A 130 -20.06 14.30 -14.32
N ALA A 131 -19.40 13.23 -14.74
CA ALA A 131 -18.50 12.43 -13.91
C ALA A 131 -17.03 12.87 -13.98
N ARG A 132 -16.73 14.03 -14.57
CA ARG A 132 -15.33 14.48 -14.79
C ARG A 132 -14.60 14.82 -13.49
N GLU A 133 -15.28 15.38 -12.50
CA GLU A 133 -14.64 15.75 -11.22
C GLU A 133 -14.07 14.54 -10.47
N PRO A 134 -14.83 13.48 -10.17
CA PRO A 134 -14.29 12.28 -9.51
C PRO A 134 -13.21 11.58 -10.35
N LEU A 135 -13.33 11.56 -11.68
CA LEU A 135 -12.29 10.99 -12.54
C LEU A 135 -10.97 11.79 -12.47
N ARG A 136 -11.05 13.14 -12.42
CA ARG A 136 -9.87 14.00 -12.25
C ARG A 136 -9.22 13.82 -10.89
N ALA A 137 -10.02 13.70 -9.83
CA ALA A 137 -9.49 13.40 -8.49
C ALA A 137 -8.77 12.04 -8.47
N CYS A 138 -9.37 10.98 -9.03
CA CYS A 138 -8.73 9.67 -9.15
C CYS A 138 -7.46 9.73 -10.02
N ALA A 139 -7.47 10.48 -11.13
CA ALA A 139 -6.31 10.65 -11.98
C ALA A 139 -5.15 11.37 -11.24
N LEU A 140 -5.46 12.40 -10.46
CA LEU A 140 -4.47 13.08 -9.63
C LEU A 140 -3.88 12.14 -8.58
N MET A 141 -4.71 11.35 -7.87
CA MET A 141 -4.24 10.34 -6.92
C MET A 141 -3.28 9.35 -7.58
N VAL A 142 -3.64 8.79 -8.73
CA VAL A 142 -2.81 7.83 -9.47
C VAL A 142 -1.48 8.45 -9.88
N ALA A 143 -1.48 9.66 -10.45
CA ALA A 143 -0.25 10.35 -10.84
C ALA A 143 0.66 10.66 -9.64
N CYS A 144 0.08 11.08 -8.51
CA CYS A 144 0.83 11.33 -7.27
C CYS A 144 1.43 10.05 -6.69
N VAL A 145 0.72 8.91 -6.76
CA VAL A 145 1.25 7.61 -6.33
C VAL A 145 2.50 7.24 -7.12
N TYR A 146 2.51 7.41 -8.44
CA TYR A 146 3.74 7.19 -9.24
C TYR A 146 4.87 8.14 -8.84
N PHE A 147 4.57 9.43 -8.75
CA PHE A 147 5.57 10.43 -8.41
C PHE A 147 6.23 10.12 -7.06
N TRP A 148 5.44 9.87 -6.02
CA TRP A 148 5.97 9.59 -4.68
C TRP A 148 6.58 8.20 -4.58
N SER A 149 6.05 7.19 -5.27
CA SER A 149 6.67 5.86 -5.31
C SER A 149 8.09 5.92 -5.86
N GLY A 150 8.33 6.69 -6.91
CA GLY A 150 9.69 6.92 -7.41
C GLY A 150 10.53 7.76 -6.46
N THR A 151 9.98 8.87 -5.93
CA THR A 151 10.72 9.76 -5.02
C THR A 151 11.17 9.05 -3.74
N GLN A 152 10.33 8.20 -3.16
CA GLN A 152 10.66 7.40 -1.97
C GLN A 152 11.81 6.40 -2.22
N LYS A 153 12.06 6.01 -3.46
CA LYS A 153 13.15 5.09 -3.85
C LYS A 153 14.49 5.79 -4.08
N LEU A 154 14.54 7.13 -4.07
CA LEU A 154 15.78 7.90 -4.20
C LEU A 154 16.58 7.90 -2.89
N ASN A 155 17.05 6.75 -2.47
CA ASN A 155 17.88 6.58 -1.28
C ASN A 155 18.89 5.43 -1.47
N PRO A 156 20.05 5.47 -0.78
CA PRO A 156 21.11 4.46 -0.94
C PRO A 156 20.61 3.03 -0.70
N HIS A 157 19.75 2.82 0.30
CA HIS A 157 19.27 1.51 0.68
C HIS A 157 18.43 0.82 -0.40
N PHE A 158 17.68 1.60 -1.20
CA PHE A 158 16.97 1.07 -2.36
C PHE A 158 17.96 0.44 -3.36
N PHE A 159 19.07 1.10 -3.63
CA PHE A 159 20.05 0.65 -4.62
C PHE A 159 20.95 -0.48 -4.11
N THR A 160 21.33 -0.45 -2.83
CA THR A 160 22.28 -1.41 -2.25
C THR A 160 21.62 -2.68 -1.73
N GLU A 161 20.33 -2.65 -1.37
CA GLU A 161 19.66 -3.80 -0.77
C GLU A 161 18.36 -4.19 -1.49
N VAL A 162 17.44 -3.22 -1.73
CA VAL A 162 16.12 -3.56 -2.27
C VAL A 162 16.22 -4.08 -3.70
N VAL A 163 16.90 -3.35 -4.60
CA VAL A 163 17.09 -3.77 -5.99
C VAL A 163 17.84 -5.10 -6.07
N PRO A 164 19.00 -5.30 -5.42
CA PRO A 164 19.69 -6.57 -5.43
C PRO A 164 18.85 -7.73 -4.90
N SER A 165 18.12 -7.55 -3.78
CA SER A 165 17.30 -8.61 -3.20
C SER A 165 16.12 -9.01 -4.09
N LEU A 166 15.49 -8.05 -4.77
CA LEU A 166 14.41 -8.32 -5.72
C LEU A 166 14.92 -9.01 -6.99
N ALA A 167 16.08 -8.61 -7.48
CA ALA A 167 16.70 -9.14 -8.68
C ALA A 167 17.46 -10.45 -8.45
N ALA A 168 17.86 -10.78 -7.22
CA ALA A 168 18.69 -11.93 -6.88
C ALA A 168 18.34 -13.26 -7.57
N PRO A 169 17.04 -13.67 -7.65
CA PRO A 169 16.67 -14.91 -8.30
C PRO A 169 16.96 -14.94 -9.82
N TYR A 170 17.06 -13.76 -10.44
CA TYR A 170 17.45 -13.63 -11.85
C TYR A 170 18.96 -13.50 -11.98
N LEU A 171 19.58 -12.70 -11.09
CA LEU A 171 21.01 -12.40 -11.13
C LEU A 171 21.88 -13.62 -10.87
N SER A 172 21.41 -14.56 -10.03
CA SER A 172 22.11 -15.81 -9.74
C SER A 172 22.32 -16.71 -10.97
N ARG A 173 21.61 -16.42 -12.07
CA ARG A 173 21.69 -17.18 -13.34
C ARG A 173 22.47 -16.44 -14.42
N LEU A 174 22.98 -15.24 -14.12
CA LEU A 174 23.66 -14.38 -15.09
C LEU A 174 25.17 -14.28 -14.78
N PRO A 175 26.01 -14.09 -15.81
CA PRO A 175 27.41 -13.70 -15.60
C PRO A 175 27.53 -12.45 -14.75
N ALA A 176 28.60 -12.35 -13.94
CA ALA A 176 28.80 -11.24 -12.98
C ALA A 176 28.78 -9.83 -13.61
N SER A 177 29.25 -9.70 -14.87
CA SER A 177 29.20 -8.45 -15.63
C SER A 177 27.75 -8.01 -15.91
N LEU A 178 26.91 -8.95 -16.33
CA LEU A 178 25.52 -8.70 -16.66
C LEU A 178 24.68 -8.48 -15.39
N ALA A 179 25.01 -9.17 -14.30
CA ALA A 179 24.41 -8.95 -12.99
C ALA A 179 24.66 -7.51 -12.49
N ARG A 180 25.88 -7.00 -12.61
CA ARG A 180 26.22 -5.60 -12.28
C ARG A 180 25.44 -4.61 -13.14
N LEU A 181 25.38 -4.83 -14.45
CA LEU A 181 24.63 -3.96 -15.36
C LEU A 181 23.14 -3.91 -14.96
N THR A 182 22.52 -5.05 -14.64
CA THR A 182 21.12 -5.12 -14.22
C THR A 182 20.88 -4.34 -12.92
N THR A 183 21.79 -4.42 -11.96
CA THR A 183 21.70 -3.63 -10.71
C THR A 183 21.83 -2.13 -11.00
N THR A 184 22.76 -1.73 -11.89
CA THR A 184 22.91 -0.33 -12.32
C THR A 184 21.66 0.18 -13.03
N LEU A 185 21.07 -0.62 -13.92
CA LEU A 185 19.80 -0.27 -14.58
C LEU A 185 18.64 -0.16 -13.61
N GLY A 186 18.70 -0.84 -12.46
CA GLY A 186 17.75 -0.67 -11.36
C GLY A 186 17.66 0.78 -10.85
N ALA A 187 18.71 1.58 -11.03
CA ALA A 187 18.71 3.01 -10.72
C ALA A 187 17.72 3.82 -11.58
N LEU A 188 17.30 3.29 -12.72
CA LEU A 188 16.31 3.94 -13.59
C LEU A 188 14.88 3.78 -13.05
N ILE A 189 14.61 2.80 -12.18
CA ILE A 189 13.26 2.53 -11.65
C ILE A 189 12.64 3.77 -10.99
N PRO A 190 13.30 4.47 -10.04
CA PRO A 190 12.76 5.68 -9.44
C PRO A 190 12.45 6.76 -10.47
N LEU A 191 13.34 6.96 -11.42
CA LEU A 191 13.19 7.98 -12.46
C LEU A 191 12.02 7.67 -13.40
N THR A 192 11.84 6.41 -13.79
CA THR A 192 10.70 6.00 -14.64
C THR A 192 9.37 6.25 -13.94
N GLU A 193 9.27 5.98 -12.64
CA GLU A 193 8.06 6.24 -11.86
C GLU A 193 7.78 7.74 -11.70
N ILE A 194 8.78 8.54 -11.34
CA ILE A 194 8.64 10.01 -11.25
C ILE A 194 8.21 10.59 -12.60
N CYS A 195 8.90 10.23 -13.68
CA CYS A 195 8.57 10.68 -15.02
C CYS A 195 7.16 10.25 -15.43
N ALA A 196 6.74 9.01 -15.15
CA ALA A 196 5.39 8.55 -15.43
C ALA A 196 4.36 9.43 -14.71
N GLY A 197 4.52 9.69 -13.41
CA GLY A 197 3.62 10.56 -12.64
C GLY A 197 3.47 11.96 -13.23
N LEU A 198 4.58 12.60 -13.56
CA LEU A 198 4.60 13.95 -14.14
C LEU A 198 4.03 13.99 -15.57
N MET A 199 4.41 13.02 -16.41
CA MET A 199 3.94 12.93 -17.79
C MET A 199 2.44 12.65 -17.89
N LEU A 200 1.86 11.86 -16.99
CA LEU A 200 0.42 11.59 -16.97
C LEU A 200 -0.40 12.88 -16.79
N LEU A 201 0.09 13.86 -16.04
CA LEU A 201 -0.57 15.15 -15.84
C LEU A 201 -0.37 16.12 -16.99
N THR A 202 0.61 15.91 -17.86
CA THR A 202 0.93 16.83 -18.98
C THR A 202 0.28 16.36 -20.31
N ARG A 203 -0.45 17.25 -20.98
CA ARG A 203 -1.13 16.93 -22.24
C ARG A 203 -0.18 16.40 -23.32
N ARG A 204 0.99 17.04 -23.46
CA ARG A 204 1.99 16.72 -24.50
C ARG A 204 2.60 15.33 -24.33
N TRP A 205 2.92 14.95 -23.06
CA TRP A 205 3.69 13.74 -22.75
C TRP A 205 2.83 12.58 -22.20
N ARG A 206 1.51 12.76 -22.09
CA ARG A 206 0.60 11.79 -21.47
C ARG A 206 0.68 10.39 -22.08
N ARG A 207 0.75 10.30 -23.42
CA ARG A 207 0.88 8.98 -24.08
C ARG A 207 2.14 8.25 -23.67
N ALA A 208 3.26 8.96 -23.59
CA ALA A 208 4.52 8.42 -23.10
C ALA A 208 4.42 8.05 -21.61
N GLY A 209 3.76 8.87 -20.77
CA GLY A 209 3.47 8.57 -19.37
C GLY A 209 2.63 7.30 -19.20
N VAL A 210 1.60 7.11 -20.02
CA VAL A 210 0.79 5.88 -20.02
C VAL A 210 1.64 4.67 -20.38
N LEU A 211 2.44 4.75 -21.44
CA LEU A 211 3.32 3.66 -21.84
C LEU A 211 4.34 3.31 -20.74
N LEU A 212 4.96 4.32 -20.15
CA LEU A 212 5.94 4.15 -19.09
C LEU A 212 5.32 3.49 -17.84
N ALA A 213 4.11 3.91 -17.46
CA ALA A 213 3.37 3.31 -16.37
C ALA A 213 3.02 1.83 -16.65
N LEU A 214 2.57 1.51 -17.86
CA LEU A 214 2.28 0.12 -18.25
C LEU A 214 3.55 -0.76 -18.23
N ILE A 215 4.67 -0.24 -18.73
CA ILE A 215 5.97 -0.94 -18.67
C ILE A 215 6.36 -1.17 -17.20
N THR A 216 6.20 -0.18 -16.32
CA THR A 216 6.50 -0.32 -14.89
C THR A 216 5.68 -1.43 -14.26
N HIS A 217 4.36 -1.50 -14.52
CA HIS A 217 3.53 -2.58 -13.99
C HIS A 217 3.86 -3.95 -14.55
N ALA A 218 4.14 -4.05 -15.84
CA ALA A 218 4.59 -5.30 -16.46
C ALA A 218 5.91 -5.77 -15.84
N PHE A 219 6.86 -4.85 -15.62
CA PHE A 219 8.14 -5.15 -14.99
C PHE A 219 7.98 -5.62 -13.53
N VAL A 220 7.14 -4.94 -12.73
CA VAL A 220 6.85 -5.38 -11.35
C VAL A 220 6.23 -6.77 -11.34
N LEU A 221 5.25 -7.05 -12.20
CA LEU A 221 4.65 -8.38 -12.29
C LEU A 221 5.69 -9.43 -12.67
N LEU A 222 6.59 -9.13 -13.62
CA LEU A 222 7.68 -10.02 -14.00
C LEU A 222 8.62 -10.33 -12.82
N LEU A 223 8.90 -9.35 -11.95
CA LEU A 223 9.75 -9.55 -10.77
C LEU A 223 9.08 -10.36 -9.65
N PHE A 224 7.77 -10.28 -9.49
CA PHE A 224 7.09 -10.83 -8.32
C PHE A 224 6.33 -12.14 -8.58
N VAL A 225 5.67 -12.27 -9.74
CA VAL A 225 4.80 -13.43 -10.05
C VAL A 225 5.56 -14.75 -10.11
N PRO A 226 6.69 -14.88 -10.83
CA PRO A 226 7.39 -16.16 -10.97
C PRO A 226 7.89 -16.72 -9.65
N PHE A 227 8.19 -15.88 -8.66
CA PHE A 227 8.72 -16.26 -7.36
C PHE A 227 7.65 -16.22 -6.24
N ARG A 228 6.39 -16.05 -6.59
CA ARG A 228 5.24 -15.98 -5.68
C ARG A 228 5.46 -15.00 -4.50
N ARG A 229 6.20 -13.93 -4.75
CA ARG A 229 6.43 -12.89 -3.75
C ARG A 229 5.22 -11.97 -3.65
N ASN A 230 4.78 -11.66 -2.44
CA ASN A 230 3.70 -10.71 -2.13
C ASN A 230 2.57 -10.74 -3.19
N ASN A 231 1.84 -11.84 -3.27
CA ASN A 231 0.83 -12.04 -4.29
C ASN A 231 -0.33 -11.03 -4.23
N VAL A 232 -0.49 -10.29 -3.12
CA VAL A 232 -1.50 -9.23 -2.99
C VAL A 232 -1.22 -8.04 -3.93
N ILE A 233 0.04 -7.78 -4.27
CA ILE A 233 0.37 -6.70 -5.21
C ILE A 233 0.08 -7.06 -6.68
N TRP A 234 -0.14 -8.34 -7.01
CA TRP A 234 -0.40 -8.73 -8.39
C TRP A 234 -1.69 -8.09 -8.92
N PRO A 235 -2.87 -8.28 -8.27
CA PRO A 235 -4.08 -7.58 -8.68
C PRO A 235 -3.97 -6.07 -8.58
N TRP A 236 -3.17 -5.54 -7.63
CA TRP A 236 -2.93 -4.09 -7.54
C TRP A 236 -2.22 -3.56 -8.79
N ASN A 237 -1.18 -4.23 -9.27
CA ASN A 237 -0.48 -3.82 -10.50
C ASN A 237 -1.38 -3.93 -11.74
N VAL A 238 -2.17 -5.00 -11.87
CA VAL A 238 -3.13 -5.15 -12.97
C VAL A 238 -4.20 -4.05 -12.93
N ALA A 239 -4.76 -3.77 -11.76
CA ALA A 239 -5.75 -2.71 -11.59
C ALA A 239 -5.16 -1.32 -11.85
N SER A 240 -3.93 -1.06 -11.41
CA SER A 240 -3.24 0.21 -11.65
C SER A 240 -2.98 0.45 -13.13
N ALA A 241 -2.62 -0.58 -13.89
CA ALA A 241 -2.53 -0.52 -15.35
C ALA A 241 -3.90 -0.17 -15.98
N ALA A 242 -4.99 -0.81 -15.50
CA ALA A 242 -6.34 -0.49 -15.93
C ALA A 242 -6.75 0.95 -15.57
N PHE A 243 -6.42 1.43 -14.36
CA PHE A 243 -6.67 2.82 -13.95
C PHE A 243 -5.96 3.81 -14.87
N VAL A 244 -4.70 3.57 -15.20
CA VAL A 244 -3.96 4.42 -16.15
C VAL A 244 -4.66 4.48 -17.50
N LEU A 245 -5.10 3.35 -18.03
CA LEU A 245 -5.83 3.30 -19.31
C LEU A 245 -7.18 4.00 -19.23
N ILE A 246 -7.95 3.81 -18.18
CA ILE A 246 -9.28 4.44 -18.03
C ILE A 246 -9.14 5.95 -17.87
N LEU A 247 -8.22 6.41 -17.01
CA LEU A 247 -8.13 7.80 -16.59
C LEU A 247 -7.34 8.69 -17.58
N PHE A 248 -6.38 8.12 -18.35
CA PHE A 248 -5.43 8.92 -19.12
C PHE A 248 -5.40 8.63 -20.62
N ARG A 249 -5.99 7.52 -21.10
CA ARG A 249 -5.96 7.16 -22.53
C ARG A 249 -6.62 8.20 -23.43
N ARG A 250 -7.70 8.79 -22.97
CA ARG A 250 -8.51 9.74 -23.74
C ARG A 250 -8.42 11.12 -23.10
N GLY A 251 -7.80 12.04 -23.80
CA GLY A 251 -7.93 13.49 -23.78
C GLY A 251 -8.39 14.24 -22.51
N ALA A 252 -8.09 13.75 -21.31
CA ALA A 252 -8.23 14.61 -20.13
C ALA A 252 -7.41 15.89 -20.34
N GLY A 253 -7.87 17.04 -19.88
CA GLY A 253 -7.25 18.36 -20.09
C GLY A 253 -5.75 18.47 -19.76
N GLY A 254 -5.20 19.67 -19.67
CA GLY A 254 -3.81 19.90 -19.24
C GLY A 254 -3.64 19.79 -17.73
N ALA A 255 -2.42 20.02 -17.22
CA ALA A 255 -2.10 19.94 -15.78
C ALA A 255 -3.05 20.80 -14.91
N ARG A 256 -3.47 21.97 -15.43
CA ARG A 256 -4.42 22.87 -14.74
C ARG A 256 -5.78 22.24 -14.46
N ASP A 257 -6.22 21.27 -15.25
CA ASP A 257 -7.53 20.64 -15.08
C ASP A 257 -7.55 19.62 -13.93
N PHE A 258 -6.38 19.16 -13.48
CA PHE A 258 -6.22 18.30 -12.31
C PHE A 258 -6.08 19.10 -11.01
N LEU A 259 -5.76 20.39 -11.09
CA LEU A 259 -5.67 21.24 -9.92
C LEU A 259 -7.05 21.60 -9.38
N PRO A 260 -7.20 21.72 -8.05
CA PRO A 260 -8.47 22.07 -7.45
C PRO A 260 -8.87 23.50 -7.83
N ARG A 261 -10.15 23.66 -8.17
CA ARG A 261 -10.77 24.97 -8.45
C ARG A 261 -11.49 25.56 -7.24
N LYS A 262 -11.79 24.74 -6.25
CA LYS A 262 -12.48 25.10 -5.01
C LYS A 262 -11.71 24.52 -3.83
N ALA A 263 -11.65 25.27 -2.72
CA ALA A 263 -10.96 24.85 -1.50
C ALA A 263 -11.51 23.51 -0.94
N LEU A 264 -12.82 23.33 -0.97
CA LEU A 264 -13.48 22.07 -0.56
C LEU A 264 -13.92 21.31 -1.81
N SER A 265 -13.03 20.48 -2.37
CA SER A 265 -13.29 19.63 -3.51
C SER A 265 -12.58 18.28 -3.37
N LEU A 266 -13.03 17.28 -4.13
CA LEU A 266 -12.36 15.99 -4.21
C LEU A 266 -10.92 16.11 -4.71
N GLN A 267 -10.66 17.07 -5.61
CA GLN A 267 -9.33 17.33 -6.13
C GLN A 267 -8.43 17.95 -5.04
N THR A 268 -8.97 18.84 -4.18
CA THR A 268 -8.22 19.37 -3.02
C THR A 268 -7.85 18.27 -2.07
N LEU A 269 -8.80 17.38 -1.74
CA LEU A 269 -8.54 16.22 -0.87
C LEU A 269 -7.46 15.31 -1.49
N ALA A 270 -7.55 15.03 -2.80
CA ALA A 270 -6.55 14.24 -3.51
C ALA A 270 -5.18 14.90 -3.51
N LEU A 271 -5.11 16.22 -3.78
CA LEU A 271 -3.86 16.98 -3.76
C LEU A 271 -3.22 16.99 -2.38
N VAL A 272 -4.00 17.21 -1.32
CA VAL A 272 -3.47 17.24 0.04
C VAL A 272 -2.96 15.85 0.42
N LEU A 273 -3.80 14.81 0.36
CA LEU A 273 -3.46 13.48 0.89
C LEU A 273 -2.44 12.71 0.05
N PHE A 274 -2.48 12.86 -1.28
CA PHE A 274 -1.60 12.14 -2.18
C PHE A 274 -0.49 13.00 -2.80
N GLY A 275 -0.70 14.32 -2.87
CA GLY A 275 0.29 15.24 -3.43
C GLY A 275 1.22 15.88 -2.41
N LEU A 276 0.70 16.37 -1.28
CA LEU A 276 1.46 17.13 -0.30
C LEU A 276 1.88 16.31 0.93
N MET A 277 0.95 15.59 1.55
CA MET A 277 1.21 14.84 2.78
C MET A 277 2.37 13.83 2.66
N PRO A 278 2.59 13.14 1.52
CA PRO A 278 3.71 12.22 1.39
C PRO A 278 5.09 12.87 1.57
N ALA A 279 5.25 14.17 1.29
CA ALA A 279 6.49 14.90 1.58
C ALA A 279 6.82 14.89 3.08
N LEU A 280 5.81 14.89 3.94
CA LEU A 280 5.97 14.91 5.39
C LEU A 280 6.52 13.59 5.94
N SER A 281 6.48 12.50 5.16
CA SER A 281 7.08 11.22 5.57
C SER A 281 8.60 11.29 5.73
N PHE A 282 9.27 12.15 4.97
CA PHE A 282 10.71 12.39 5.10
C PHE A 282 11.09 13.09 6.42
N PHE A 283 10.11 13.67 7.09
CA PHE A 283 10.25 14.31 8.41
C PHE A 283 9.70 13.45 9.55
N GLY A 284 9.14 12.26 9.22
CA GLY A 284 8.50 11.38 10.21
C GLY A 284 7.11 11.87 10.67
N LEU A 285 6.51 12.83 9.94
CA LEU A 285 5.20 13.43 10.27
C LEU A 285 4.03 12.81 9.50
N TRP A 286 4.30 11.85 8.61
CA TRP A 286 3.28 11.14 7.83
C TRP A 286 3.67 9.69 7.63
N GLY A 287 2.68 8.80 7.55
CA GLY A 287 2.89 7.36 7.42
C GLY A 287 3.60 6.97 6.12
N GLN A 288 4.61 6.11 6.20
CA GLN A 288 5.44 5.71 5.07
C GLN A 288 4.64 4.97 3.99
N TYR A 289 3.71 4.07 4.38
CA TYR A 289 2.83 3.39 3.42
C TYR A 289 1.79 4.31 2.79
N LEU A 290 1.35 5.34 3.51
CA LEU A 290 0.47 6.38 2.98
C LEU A 290 1.21 7.32 2.00
N SER A 291 2.55 7.25 1.99
CA SER A 291 3.47 8.01 1.12
C SER A 291 4.01 7.19 -0.06
N SER A 292 3.37 6.05 -0.37
CA SER A 292 3.79 5.15 -1.46
C SER A 292 5.20 4.56 -1.30
N ALA A 293 5.69 4.40 -0.05
CA ALA A 293 7.05 3.96 0.24
C ALA A 293 7.23 2.43 0.24
N LEU A 294 6.27 1.65 -0.25
CA LEU A 294 6.38 0.19 -0.34
C LEU A 294 7.55 -0.20 -1.26
N TYR A 295 8.43 -1.07 -0.78
CA TYR A 295 9.68 -1.47 -1.47
C TYR A 295 10.61 -0.32 -1.83
N SER A 296 10.55 0.78 -1.12
CA SER A 296 11.40 1.95 -1.39
C SER A 296 12.76 1.90 -0.69
N GLY A 297 12.92 1.06 0.33
CA GLY A 297 14.06 1.14 1.24
C GLY A 297 13.96 2.29 2.26
N ASN A 298 13.02 3.22 2.08
CA ASN A 298 12.78 4.36 2.99
C ASN A 298 11.65 4.04 3.98
N VAL A 299 11.71 2.87 4.62
CA VAL A 299 10.74 2.42 5.63
C VAL A 299 11.47 1.89 6.85
N ALA A 300 10.92 2.13 8.03
CA ALA A 300 11.39 1.50 9.25
C ALA A 300 11.27 -0.03 9.15
N ARG A 301 12.22 -0.73 9.73
CA ARG A 301 12.30 -2.20 9.73
C ARG A 301 12.44 -2.71 11.13
N ALA A 302 11.83 -3.84 11.42
CA ALA A 302 11.97 -4.49 12.72
C ALA A 302 12.39 -5.95 12.54
N GLN A 303 13.28 -6.37 13.43
CA GLN A 303 13.79 -7.71 13.53
C GLN A 303 13.74 -8.15 14.99
N PHE A 304 13.40 -9.42 15.21
CA PHE A 304 13.40 -10.02 16.52
C PHE A 304 14.52 -11.06 16.61
N THR A 305 15.25 -11.06 17.73
CA THR A 305 16.05 -12.20 18.14
C THR A 305 15.26 -12.91 19.24
N VAL A 306 15.06 -14.22 19.10
CA VAL A 306 14.29 -15.05 20.02
C VAL A 306 15.10 -16.25 20.49
N SER A 307 14.97 -16.64 21.77
CA SER A 307 15.59 -17.84 22.31
C SER A 307 15.04 -19.12 21.67
N GLU A 308 15.75 -20.24 21.82
CA GLU A 308 15.28 -21.58 21.37
C GLU A 308 13.93 -21.93 22.01
N GLN A 309 13.73 -21.55 23.25
CA GLN A 309 12.52 -21.79 24.01
C GLN A 309 11.31 -21.06 23.38
N VAL A 310 11.45 -19.76 23.09
CA VAL A 310 10.41 -18.98 22.40
C VAL A 310 10.18 -19.54 21.00
N ALA A 311 11.24 -19.86 20.26
CA ALA A 311 11.16 -20.47 18.93
C ALA A 311 10.36 -21.79 18.94
N GLY A 312 10.55 -22.62 19.98
CA GLY A 312 9.80 -23.87 20.18
C GLY A 312 8.30 -23.66 20.37
N ARG A 313 7.88 -22.51 20.92
CA ARG A 313 6.47 -22.16 21.21
C ARG A 313 5.77 -21.45 20.05
N LEU A 314 6.52 -21.01 19.02
CA LEU A 314 5.94 -20.32 17.87
C LEU A 314 5.04 -21.24 17.04
N PRO A 315 3.94 -20.71 16.45
CA PRO A 315 3.15 -21.44 15.48
C PRO A 315 4.01 -21.96 14.32
N PRO A 316 3.74 -23.16 13.75
CA PRO A 316 4.58 -23.77 12.73
C PRO A 316 4.86 -22.85 11.52
N ARG A 317 3.89 -22.05 11.13
CA ARG A 317 4.02 -21.09 10.00
C ARG A 317 5.02 -19.98 10.29
N VAL A 318 5.08 -19.49 11.53
CA VAL A 318 6.03 -18.46 11.97
C VAL A 318 7.40 -19.10 12.17
N ARG A 319 7.44 -20.26 12.84
CA ARG A 319 8.67 -21.03 13.07
C ARG A 319 9.42 -21.32 11.76
N SER A 320 8.71 -21.63 10.67
CA SER A 320 9.33 -21.85 9.36
C SER A 320 10.00 -20.63 8.74
N LYS A 321 9.89 -19.44 9.37
CA LYS A 321 10.50 -18.18 8.95
C LYS A 321 11.68 -17.77 9.79
N LEU A 322 12.01 -18.56 10.80
CA LEU A 322 13.19 -18.34 11.62
C LEU A 322 14.47 -18.61 10.82
N MET A 323 15.46 -17.77 11.07
CA MET A 323 16.82 -17.94 10.55
C MET A 323 17.77 -18.12 11.75
N PRO A 324 18.76 -19.02 11.68
CA PRO A 324 19.77 -19.15 12.73
C PRO A 324 20.47 -17.79 12.96
N ALA A 325 20.81 -17.51 14.22
CA ALA A 325 21.61 -16.37 14.66
C ALA A 325 22.64 -16.83 15.69
N ASP A 326 23.59 -15.97 16.04
CA ASP A 326 24.64 -16.29 17.01
C ASP A 326 24.05 -16.64 18.39
N GLU A 327 22.95 -15.96 18.74
CA GLU A 327 22.17 -16.21 19.97
C GLU A 327 20.73 -16.53 19.58
N GLY A 328 20.39 -17.83 19.47
CA GLY A 328 19.02 -18.26 19.17
C GLY A 328 18.62 -18.12 17.69
N PHE A 329 17.49 -17.48 17.43
CA PHE A 329 16.93 -17.34 16.09
C PHE A 329 16.51 -15.90 15.79
N ARG A 330 16.66 -15.52 14.54
CA ARG A 330 16.24 -14.22 14.00
C ARG A 330 14.92 -14.36 13.25
N LEU A 331 13.98 -13.44 13.51
CA LEU A 331 12.68 -13.34 12.85
C LEU A 331 12.49 -11.93 12.29
N ASP A 332 12.47 -11.80 10.98
CA ASP A 332 12.08 -10.55 10.32
C ASP A 332 10.56 -10.35 10.41
N ILE A 333 10.11 -9.15 10.75
CA ILE A 333 8.68 -8.85 10.97
C ILE A 333 7.85 -9.01 9.68
N ASN A 334 8.44 -8.73 8.51
CA ASN A 334 7.75 -8.92 7.24
C ASN A 334 7.56 -10.40 6.95
N HIS A 335 8.58 -11.25 7.22
CA HIS A 335 8.45 -12.69 7.07
C HIS A 335 7.34 -13.25 7.97
N TRP A 336 7.23 -12.75 9.20
CA TRP A 336 6.12 -13.12 10.09
C TRP A 336 4.78 -12.62 9.57
N SER A 337 4.67 -11.34 9.20
CA SER A 337 3.45 -10.75 8.66
C SER A 337 2.97 -11.49 7.41
N TYR A 338 3.88 -11.82 6.48
CA TYR A 338 3.53 -12.63 5.30
C TYR A 338 3.03 -14.04 5.67
N ALA A 339 3.62 -14.69 6.67
CA ALA A 339 3.22 -16.02 7.09
C ALA A 339 1.79 -16.06 7.65
N GLU A 340 1.35 -15.01 8.35
CA GLU A 340 0.06 -14.97 9.02
C GLU A 340 -0.98 -14.10 8.32
N LEU A 341 -0.59 -12.96 7.72
CA LEU A 341 -1.50 -11.98 7.13
C LEU A 341 -1.47 -11.94 5.60
N ASN A 342 -0.40 -12.47 5.00
CA ASN A 342 -0.11 -12.41 3.57
C ASN A 342 0.05 -10.97 3.02
N VAL A 343 0.52 -10.06 3.86
CA VAL A 343 0.89 -8.67 3.53
C VAL A 343 2.18 -8.30 4.25
N PRO A 344 2.94 -7.28 3.79
CA PRO A 344 4.05 -6.75 4.56
C PRO A 344 3.53 -6.09 5.85
N ALA A 345 4.37 -6.10 6.89
CA ALA A 345 4.08 -5.41 8.14
C ALA A 345 3.88 -3.91 7.90
N TYR A 346 2.91 -3.31 8.56
CA TYR A 346 2.75 -1.85 8.52
C TYR A 346 3.91 -1.19 9.29
N PRO A 347 4.67 -0.26 8.68
CA PRO A 347 5.90 0.28 9.26
C PRO A 347 5.61 1.37 10.30
N SER A 348 5.24 0.94 11.50
CA SER A 348 4.94 1.80 12.64
C SER A 348 5.60 1.24 13.89
N GLU A 349 6.20 2.11 14.71
CA GLU A 349 6.80 1.73 15.99
C GLU A 349 5.78 1.02 16.89
N LYS A 350 4.52 1.46 16.88
CA LYS A 350 3.43 0.85 17.61
C LYS A 350 3.16 -0.59 17.17
N VAL A 351 3.18 -0.86 15.86
CA VAL A 351 3.03 -2.23 15.32
C VAL A 351 4.21 -3.09 15.78
N TYR A 352 5.42 -2.58 15.74
CA TYR A 352 6.62 -3.30 16.15
C TYR A 352 6.62 -3.63 17.65
N ALA A 353 6.28 -2.65 18.49
CA ALA A 353 6.16 -2.85 19.93
C ALA A 353 5.06 -3.86 20.29
N ARG A 354 3.91 -3.81 19.64
CA ARG A 354 2.83 -4.78 19.86
C ARG A 354 3.19 -6.19 19.37
N ALA A 355 3.93 -6.30 18.28
CA ALA A 355 4.48 -7.57 17.79
C ALA A 355 5.48 -8.16 18.78
N ALA A 356 6.43 -7.34 19.28
CA ALA A 356 7.36 -7.75 20.32
C ALA A 356 6.64 -8.21 21.60
N ALA A 357 5.63 -7.46 22.05
CA ALA A 357 4.82 -7.83 23.21
C ALA A 357 4.07 -9.17 23.00
N ALA A 358 3.71 -9.53 21.76
CA ALA A 358 3.13 -10.84 21.46
C ALA A 358 4.14 -11.98 21.64
N LEU A 359 5.41 -11.76 21.24
CA LEU A 359 6.50 -12.72 21.46
C LEU A 359 6.88 -12.81 22.95
N CYS A 360 6.93 -11.68 23.65
CA CYS A 360 7.25 -11.64 25.07
C CYS A 360 6.24 -12.43 25.95
N ARG A 361 5.01 -12.64 25.48
CA ARG A 361 4.08 -13.54 26.19
C ARG A 361 4.48 -15.02 26.14
N LEU A 362 5.38 -15.39 25.25
CA LEU A 362 5.94 -16.74 25.12
C LEU A 362 7.29 -16.88 25.84
N ALA A 363 7.89 -15.77 26.27
CA ALA A 363 9.18 -15.71 26.94
C ALA A 363 9.05 -16.07 28.44
N GLU A 364 10.08 -16.66 29.01
CA GLU A 364 10.25 -16.89 30.45
C GLU A 364 11.18 -15.85 31.07
N SER A 365 12.17 -15.37 30.29
CA SER A 365 13.07 -14.30 30.68
C SER A 365 12.90 -13.06 29.78
N PRO A 366 13.11 -11.83 30.30
CA PRO A 366 13.14 -10.62 29.49
C PRO A 366 14.10 -10.66 28.30
N SER A 367 15.22 -11.35 28.45
CA SER A 367 16.25 -11.51 27.40
C SER A 367 15.90 -12.50 26.31
N ASP A 368 14.83 -13.31 26.49
CA ASP A 368 14.39 -14.30 25.50
C ASP A 368 13.89 -13.67 24.19
N VAL A 369 13.52 -12.40 24.22
CA VAL A 369 13.07 -11.65 23.05
C VAL A 369 13.74 -10.29 23.02
N ARG A 370 14.44 -10.00 21.93
CA ARG A 370 15.05 -8.70 21.64
C ARG A 370 14.45 -8.15 20.36
N LEU A 371 13.87 -6.97 20.43
CA LEU A 371 13.39 -6.21 19.27
C LEU A 371 14.49 -5.23 18.83
N GLU A 372 14.85 -5.26 17.57
CA GLU A 372 15.71 -4.28 16.93
C GLU A 372 14.92 -3.53 15.86
N VAL A 373 14.84 -2.20 15.98
CA VAL A 373 14.15 -1.32 15.01
C VAL A 373 15.17 -0.43 14.32
N ASN A 374 15.28 -0.57 13.02
CA ASN A 374 16.11 0.26 12.17
C ASN A 374 15.23 1.31 11.46
N THR A 375 15.40 2.57 11.83
CA THR A 375 14.68 3.71 11.25
C THR A 375 15.55 4.39 10.20
N PRO A 376 15.05 4.64 8.97
CA PRO A 376 15.82 5.33 7.95
C PRO A 376 16.15 6.77 8.36
N PRO A 377 17.22 7.36 7.79
CA PRO A 377 17.60 8.74 8.08
C PRO A 377 16.49 9.72 7.67
N ARG A 378 16.26 10.73 8.49
CA ARG A 378 15.36 11.85 8.15
C ARG A 378 16.09 12.86 7.26
N PHE A 379 15.35 13.60 6.42
CA PHE A 379 15.90 14.47 5.37
C PHE A 379 16.83 15.57 5.90
N PHE A 380 16.60 16.11 7.11
CA PHE A 380 17.48 17.10 7.74
C PHE A 380 18.26 16.47 8.90
N GLY A 381 19.47 15.97 8.61
CA GLY A 381 20.49 15.67 9.64
C GLY A 381 20.23 14.46 10.53
N GLY A 382 19.28 13.60 10.20
CA GLY A 382 19.09 12.35 10.92
C GLY A 382 20.01 11.27 10.36
N SER A 383 20.87 10.67 11.20
CA SER A 383 21.49 9.38 10.91
C SER A 383 20.43 8.27 10.98
N ALA A 384 20.67 7.16 10.28
CA ALA A 384 19.92 5.92 10.52
C ALA A 384 20.03 5.59 12.01
N HIS A 385 18.92 5.30 12.66
CA HIS A 385 18.87 5.03 14.08
C HIS A 385 18.42 3.59 14.34
N THR A 386 19.19 2.86 15.12
CA THR A 386 18.84 1.52 15.60
C THR A 386 18.45 1.60 17.06
N THR A 387 17.25 1.18 17.39
CA THR A 387 16.75 1.05 18.77
C THR A 387 16.63 -0.42 19.10
N THR A 388 17.18 -0.84 20.23
CA THR A 388 17.07 -2.21 20.75
C THR A 388 16.28 -2.21 22.04
N LEU A 389 15.26 -3.06 22.14
CA LEU A 389 14.37 -3.19 23.28
C LEU A 389 14.22 -4.67 23.65
N ASP A 390 14.23 -4.97 24.94
CA ASP A 390 13.85 -6.27 25.51
C ASP A 390 12.41 -6.26 26.04
N CYS A 391 11.97 -7.39 26.63
CA CYS A 391 10.61 -7.48 27.15
C CYS A 391 10.34 -6.54 28.34
N ASP A 392 11.33 -6.17 29.13
CA ASP A 392 11.11 -5.25 30.28
C ASP A 392 11.01 -3.80 29.80
N ALA A 393 11.88 -3.38 28.87
CA ALA A 393 11.79 -2.06 28.25
C ALA A 393 10.42 -1.84 27.54
N LEU A 394 9.87 -2.88 26.94
CA LEU A 394 8.55 -2.86 26.30
C LEU A 394 7.37 -2.75 27.27
N LYS A 395 7.51 -3.17 28.53
CA LYS A 395 6.49 -3.00 29.58
C LYS A 395 6.42 -1.54 30.07
N VAL A 396 7.55 -0.85 30.11
CA VAL A 396 7.65 0.55 30.57
C VAL A 396 7.12 1.54 29.55
N SER A 397 7.16 1.18 28.25
CA SER A 397 6.70 2.04 27.13
C SER A 397 5.18 1.98 26.87
N ARG A 398 4.42 1.33 27.73
CA ARG A 398 2.95 1.26 27.72
C ARG A 398 2.37 2.30 28.66
#